data_3b1e9f780e9a6fef76e3da9aa8a745ea
#
_entry.id   3b1e9f780e9a6fef76e3da9aa8a745ea
#
_cell.length_a   1.000
_cell.length_b   1.000
_cell.length_c   1.000
_cell.angle_alpha   90.00
_cell.angle_beta   90.00
_cell.angle_gamma   90.00
#
_symmetry.space_group_name_H-M   'P 1'
#
loop_
_entity.id
_entity.type
_entity.pdbx_description
1 polymer ?
#
loop_
_entity_poly.entity_id
_entity_poly.type
_entity_poly.pdbx_seq_one_letter_code
_entity_poly.pdbx_strand_id
1 'polypeptide(L)'
;MAKIDYSAHATPLSEAIDIALDALQRFVPPGFTREQLAHVVGVHQEWKEQVLHPAPEYRNKRSLQYLQANVLTYFLEATGPTVDYFWQQVQQQGLPYQRVNRLGKILKRNKINSRVEYELVVDVLVPYQQEGLLTIEEVAALNQMIGEFEA
;
A
#
# COMPACT_ATOMS: atom_id res chain seq x y z
N MET A 1 11.85 29.85 -7.32
CA MET A 1 11.53 28.42 -7.23
C MET A 1 10.75 28.15 -5.96
N ALA A 2 9.55 27.61 -6.10
CA ALA A 2 8.72 27.31 -4.95
C ALA A 2 9.32 26.18 -4.11
N LYS A 3 9.53 26.41 -2.84
CA LYS A 3 9.90 25.35 -1.91
C LYS A 3 8.69 24.50 -1.64
N ILE A 4 8.89 23.17 -1.57
CA ILE A 4 7.83 22.27 -1.12
C ILE A 4 7.51 22.59 0.31
N ASP A 5 6.24 22.80 0.60
CA ASP A 5 5.78 22.87 1.98
C ASP A 5 5.79 21.44 2.55
N TYR A 6 6.85 21.12 3.26
CA TYR A 6 7.01 19.78 3.86
C TYR A 6 5.80 19.45 4.74
N SER A 7 5.35 20.37 5.56
CA SER A 7 4.23 20.13 6.48
C SER A 7 2.93 19.81 5.75
N ALA A 8 2.69 20.43 4.59
CA ALA A 8 1.48 20.16 3.80
C ALA A 8 1.43 18.73 3.29
N HIS A 9 2.58 18.10 3.08
CA HIS A 9 2.66 16.69 2.66
C HIS A 9 2.83 15.75 3.84
N ALA A 10 3.52 16.17 4.90
CA ALA A 10 3.75 15.35 6.08
C ALA A 10 2.49 15.13 6.91
N THR A 11 1.65 16.15 7.06
CA THR A 11 0.44 16.06 7.88
C THR A 11 -0.52 14.98 7.36
N PRO A 12 -0.88 14.94 6.06
CA PRO A 12 -1.73 13.85 5.56
C PRO A 12 -1.11 12.46 5.75
N LEU A 13 0.20 12.35 5.57
CA LEU A 13 0.87 11.06 5.74
C LEU A 13 0.85 10.61 7.20
N SER A 14 1.07 11.52 8.16
CA SER A 14 0.98 11.18 9.57
C SER A 14 -0.44 10.74 9.96
N GLU A 15 -1.45 11.39 9.39
CA GLU A 15 -2.85 11.00 9.60
C GLU A 15 -3.14 9.61 9.01
N ALA A 16 -2.59 9.30 7.84
CA ALA A 16 -2.71 7.97 7.24
C ALA A 16 -2.04 6.91 8.13
N ILE A 17 -0.91 7.22 8.74
CA ILE A 17 -0.24 6.30 9.67
C ILE A 17 -1.13 6.07 10.91
N ASP A 18 -1.77 7.09 11.44
CA ASP A 18 -2.71 6.94 12.56
C ASP A 18 -3.88 6.03 12.18
N ILE A 19 -4.41 6.18 10.98
CA ILE A 19 -5.46 5.29 10.46
C ILE A 19 -4.94 3.87 10.36
N ALA A 20 -3.72 3.67 9.85
CA ALA A 20 -3.10 2.35 9.75
C ALA A 20 -2.96 1.69 11.12
N LEU A 21 -2.49 2.44 12.12
CA LEU A 21 -2.37 1.95 13.49
C LEU A 21 -3.74 1.54 14.06
N ASP A 22 -4.76 2.35 13.86
CA ASP A 22 -6.12 2.02 14.31
C ASP A 22 -6.66 0.80 13.59
N ALA A 23 -6.48 0.71 12.28
CA ALA A 23 -6.93 -0.43 11.48
C ALA A 23 -6.29 -1.74 11.94
N LEU A 24 -4.97 -1.74 12.14
CA LEU A 24 -4.24 -2.93 12.57
C LEU A 24 -4.64 -3.42 13.96
N GLN A 25 -4.94 -2.49 14.86
CA GLN A 25 -5.32 -2.83 16.23
C GLN A 25 -6.80 -3.19 16.35
N ARG A 26 -7.67 -2.54 15.58
CA ARG A 26 -9.12 -2.79 15.60
C ARG A 26 -9.49 -4.06 14.84
N PHE A 27 -8.84 -4.30 13.70
CA PHE A 27 -9.07 -5.47 12.85
C PHE A 27 -7.74 -6.18 12.62
N VAL A 28 -7.24 -6.88 13.63
CA VAL A 28 -5.95 -7.58 13.56
C VAL A 28 -5.96 -8.53 12.37
N PRO A 29 -4.98 -8.44 11.45
CA PRO A 29 -4.94 -9.33 10.29
C PRO A 29 -4.87 -10.81 10.69
N PRO A 30 -5.59 -11.70 10.00
CA PRO A 30 -5.54 -13.14 10.30
C PRO A 30 -4.10 -13.66 10.21
N GLY A 31 -3.74 -14.50 11.17
CA GLY A 31 -2.41 -15.09 11.22
C GLY A 31 -1.35 -14.26 11.95
N PHE A 32 -1.66 -13.02 12.32
CA PHE A 32 -0.74 -12.22 13.11
C PHE A 32 -0.71 -12.72 14.56
N THR A 33 0.49 -13.04 15.04
CA THR A 33 0.70 -13.27 16.47
C THR A 33 0.70 -11.93 17.20
N ARG A 34 0.58 -11.99 18.54
CA ARG A 34 0.68 -10.78 19.38
C ARG A 34 2.02 -10.08 19.16
N GLU A 35 3.10 -10.85 19.04
CA GLU A 35 4.44 -10.32 18.81
C GLU A 35 4.57 -9.65 17.43
N GLN A 36 4.00 -10.27 16.40
CA GLN A 36 4.00 -9.70 15.05
C GLN A 36 3.21 -8.40 15.00
N LEU A 37 2.05 -8.36 15.65
CA LEU A 37 1.26 -7.13 15.73
C LEU A 37 2.03 -6.02 16.45
N ALA A 38 2.66 -6.32 17.58
CA ALA A 38 3.45 -5.36 18.34
C ALA A 38 4.61 -4.81 17.50
N HIS A 39 5.26 -5.68 16.71
CA HIS A 39 6.34 -5.26 15.81
C HIS A 39 5.83 -4.30 14.73
N VAL A 40 4.75 -4.65 14.06
CA VAL A 40 4.18 -3.83 12.98
C VAL A 40 3.70 -2.48 13.53
N VAL A 41 3.06 -2.47 14.68
CA VAL A 41 2.65 -1.23 15.36
C VAL A 41 3.87 -0.36 15.67
N GLY A 42 4.94 -0.96 16.20
CA GLY A 42 6.17 -0.23 16.49
C GLY A 42 6.80 0.39 15.26
N VAL A 43 6.83 -0.35 14.15
CA VAL A 43 7.36 0.15 12.87
C VAL A 43 6.54 1.37 12.39
N HIS A 44 5.21 1.31 12.47
CA HIS A 44 4.36 2.44 12.07
C HIS A 44 4.58 3.66 12.96
N GLN A 45 4.78 3.45 14.26
CA GLN A 45 5.10 4.53 15.19
C GLN A 45 6.44 5.20 14.85
N GLU A 46 7.44 4.41 14.47
CA GLU A 46 8.73 4.94 14.01
C GLU A 46 8.57 5.74 12.72
N TRP A 47 7.79 5.24 11.77
CA TRP A 47 7.52 5.97 10.54
C TRP A 47 6.84 7.30 10.80
N LYS A 48 5.89 7.33 11.73
CA LYS A 48 5.22 8.59 12.11
C LYS A 48 6.21 9.59 12.68
N GLU A 49 7.12 9.13 13.54
CA GLU A 49 8.15 9.99 14.10
C GLU A 49 9.08 10.52 13.01
N GLN A 50 9.46 9.69 12.05
CA GLN A 50 10.29 10.12 10.92
C GLN A 50 9.59 11.13 10.03
N VAL A 51 8.26 11.01 9.87
CA VAL A 51 7.46 11.97 9.09
C VAL A 51 7.39 13.32 9.79
N LEU A 52 7.10 13.32 11.09
CA LEU A 52 6.84 14.55 11.84
C LEU A 52 8.12 15.24 12.32
N HIS A 53 9.16 14.48 12.65
CA HIS A 53 10.39 14.98 13.23
C HIS A 53 11.60 14.40 12.53
N PRO A 54 11.73 14.62 11.20
CA PRO A 54 12.88 14.07 10.46
C PRO A 54 14.17 14.79 10.82
N ALA A 55 15.29 14.08 10.66
CA ALA A 55 16.59 14.75 10.66
C ALA A 55 16.62 15.76 9.49
N PRO A 56 17.39 16.86 9.61
CA PRO A 56 17.36 17.91 8.58
C PRO A 56 17.62 17.40 7.17
N GLU A 57 18.51 16.42 6.98
CA GLU A 57 18.85 15.84 5.68
C GLU A 57 17.70 15.04 5.07
N TYR A 58 16.73 14.61 5.89
CA TYR A 58 15.56 13.84 5.42
C TYR A 58 14.27 14.65 5.34
N ARG A 59 14.35 15.96 5.63
CA ARG A 59 13.19 16.83 5.56
C ARG A 59 12.97 17.30 4.12
N ASN A 60 12.55 16.37 3.25
CA ASN A 60 12.37 16.61 1.82
C ASN A 60 11.31 15.69 1.23
N LYS A 61 10.91 16.02 -0.01
CA LYS A 61 9.87 15.29 -0.74
C LYS A 61 10.24 13.81 -0.96
N ARG A 62 11.50 13.55 -1.28
CA ARG A 62 11.97 12.19 -1.59
C ARG A 62 11.81 11.26 -0.38
N SER A 63 12.19 11.73 0.80
CA SER A 63 12.02 10.98 2.05
C SER A 63 10.54 10.71 2.34
N LEU A 64 9.68 11.71 2.13
CA LEU A 64 8.24 11.51 2.32
C LEU A 64 7.66 10.52 1.33
N GLN A 65 8.08 10.54 0.08
CA GLN A 65 7.61 9.56 -0.92
C GLN A 65 8.02 8.14 -0.55
N TYR A 66 9.23 7.99 -0.03
CA TYR A 66 9.72 6.69 0.45
C TYR A 66 8.87 6.18 1.61
N LEU A 67 8.61 7.03 2.61
CA LEU A 67 7.78 6.66 3.76
C LEU A 67 6.33 6.38 3.34
N GLN A 68 5.78 7.19 2.43
CA GLN A 68 4.44 6.97 1.89
C GLN A 68 4.34 5.60 1.22
N ALA A 69 5.31 5.23 0.40
CA ALA A 69 5.34 3.93 -0.25
C ALA A 69 5.35 2.81 0.80
N ASN A 70 6.17 2.95 1.85
CA ASN A 70 6.24 1.95 2.92
C ASN A 70 4.90 1.78 3.64
N VAL A 71 4.24 2.89 3.98
CA VAL A 71 2.95 2.86 4.68
C VAL A 71 1.87 2.24 3.81
N LEU A 72 1.80 2.62 2.53
CA LEU A 72 0.68 2.23 1.67
C LEU A 72 0.84 0.83 1.04
N THR A 73 2.04 0.27 0.97
CA THR A 73 2.28 -1.01 0.30
C THR A 73 1.36 -2.11 0.82
N TYR A 74 1.30 -2.31 2.12
CA TYR A 74 0.43 -3.35 2.69
C TYR A 74 -1.03 -3.14 2.30
N PHE A 75 -1.53 -1.91 2.41
CA PHE A 75 -2.93 -1.59 2.15
C PHE A 75 -3.28 -1.57 0.66
N LEU A 76 -2.28 -1.51 -0.22
CA LEU A 76 -2.49 -1.63 -1.66
C LEU A 76 -2.46 -3.08 -2.13
N GLU A 77 -1.73 -3.95 -1.45
CA GLU A 77 -1.52 -5.33 -1.88
C GLU A 77 -2.37 -6.35 -1.14
N ALA A 78 -2.68 -6.10 0.14
CA ALA A 78 -3.49 -7.01 0.95
C ALA A 78 -4.98 -6.73 0.78
N THR A 79 -5.81 -7.63 1.33
CA THR A 79 -7.27 -7.52 1.35
C THR A 79 -7.79 -7.90 2.74
N GLY A 80 -9.08 -7.66 2.97
CA GLY A 80 -9.75 -8.02 4.21
C GLY A 80 -10.20 -6.83 5.03
N PRO A 81 -10.79 -7.08 6.22
CA PRO A 81 -11.39 -6.01 7.04
C PRO A 81 -10.40 -4.92 7.45
N THR A 82 -9.17 -5.27 7.76
CA THR A 82 -8.12 -4.28 8.12
C THR A 82 -7.91 -3.29 7.00
N VAL A 83 -7.76 -3.79 5.78
CA VAL A 83 -7.51 -3.00 4.58
C VAL A 83 -8.73 -2.16 4.21
N ASP A 84 -9.92 -2.76 4.26
CA ASP A 84 -11.17 -2.06 3.94
C ASP A 84 -11.41 -0.89 4.89
N TYR A 85 -11.18 -1.10 6.18
CA TYR A 85 -11.31 -0.06 7.20
C TYR A 85 -10.33 1.09 6.93
N PHE A 86 -9.08 0.77 6.60
CA PHE A 86 -8.07 1.78 6.30
C PHE A 86 -8.52 2.70 5.15
N TRP A 87 -8.94 2.12 4.04
CA TRP A 87 -9.34 2.92 2.87
C TRP A 87 -10.63 3.69 3.10
N GLN A 88 -11.56 3.12 3.87
CA GLN A 88 -12.79 3.82 4.24
C GLN A 88 -12.46 5.08 5.06
N GLN A 89 -11.57 4.97 6.03
CA GLN A 89 -11.17 6.09 6.86
C GLN A 89 -10.37 7.14 6.07
N VAL A 90 -9.47 6.69 5.20
CA VAL A 90 -8.73 7.59 4.30
C VAL A 90 -9.70 8.43 3.47
N GLN A 91 -10.73 7.80 2.92
CA GLN A 91 -11.73 8.50 2.13
C GLN A 91 -12.57 9.46 2.98
N GLN A 92 -13.01 9.02 4.16
CA GLN A 92 -13.83 9.84 5.05
C GLN A 92 -13.09 11.11 5.53
N GLN A 93 -11.79 10.98 5.77
CA GLN A 93 -10.97 12.11 6.21
C GLN A 93 -10.44 12.95 5.06
N GLY A 94 -10.77 12.61 3.83
CA GLY A 94 -10.37 13.37 2.65
C GLY A 94 -8.88 13.38 2.38
N LEU A 95 -8.17 12.33 2.78
CA LEU A 95 -6.73 12.25 2.55
C LEU A 95 -6.43 12.00 1.05
N PRO A 96 -5.27 12.46 0.55
CA PRO A 96 -4.97 12.42 -0.88
C PRO A 96 -4.42 11.08 -1.36
N TYR A 97 -4.92 9.98 -0.80
CA TYR A 97 -4.48 8.64 -1.18
C TYR A 97 -5.68 7.84 -1.69
N GLN A 98 -5.45 7.00 -2.70
CA GLN A 98 -6.50 6.19 -3.30
C GLN A 98 -6.04 4.75 -3.42
N ARG A 99 -7.00 3.82 -3.22
CA ARG A 99 -6.76 2.41 -3.45
C ARG A 99 -6.76 2.16 -4.94
N VAL A 100 -5.59 1.86 -5.50
CA VAL A 100 -5.43 1.62 -6.93
C VAL A 100 -4.98 0.19 -7.17
N ASN A 101 -5.36 -0.35 -8.34
CA ASN A 101 -4.89 -1.64 -8.80
C ASN A 101 -3.42 -1.50 -9.23
N ARG A 102 -2.51 -2.16 -8.51
CA ARG A 102 -1.07 -2.09 -8.79
C ARG A 102 -0.67 -2.82 -10.06
N LEU A 103 -1.58 -3.57 -10.65
CA LEU A 103 -1.33 -4.32 -11.87
C LEU A 103 -1.61 -3.52 -13.15
N GLY A 104 -2.01 -2.26 -13.01
CA GLY A 104 -2.42 -1.44 -14.15
C GLY A 104 -1.37 -1.35 -15.26
N LYS A 105 -0.10 -1.16 -14.91
CA LYS A 105 0.98 -1.08 -15.90
C LYS A 105 1.22 -2.41 -16.60
N ILE A 106 1.15 -3.51 -15.87
CA ILE A 106 1.33 -4.86 -16.42
C ILE A 106 0.17 -5.18 -17.38
N LEU A 107 -1.06 -4.88 -16.96
CA LEU A 107 -2.24 -5.09 -17.80
C LEU A 107 -2.19 -4.26 -19.08
N LYS A 108 -1.79 -2.99 -18.97
CA LYS A 108 -1.68 -2.11 -20.13
C LYS A 108 -0.63 -2.62 -21.13
N ARG A 109 0.51 -3.11 -20.61
CA ARG A 109 1.58 -3.64 -21.43
C ARG A 109 1.26 -5.06 -21.96
N ASN A 110 0.37 -5.77 -21.29
CA ASN A 110 -0.05 -7.15 -21.58
C ASN A 110 1.12 -8.14 -21.53
N LYS A 111 2.07 -7.91 -20.62
CA LYS A 111 3.25 -8.77 -20.47
C LYS A 111 3.88 -8.59 -19.09
N ILE A 112 4.32 -9.72 -18.50
CA ILE A 112 5.13 -9.75 -17.30
C ILE A 112 6.59 -9.71 -17.73
N ASN A 113 7.37 -8.72 -17.28
CA ASN A 113 8.72 -8.47 -17.74
C ASN A 113 9.81 -8.94 -16.77
N SER A 114 9.46 -9.26 -15.52
CA SER A 114 10.45 -9.60 -14.51
C SER A 114 9.89 -10.59 -13.49
N ARG A 115 10.79 -11.22 -12.76
CA ARG A 115 10.42 -12.12 -11.66
C ARG A 115 9.66 -11.37 -10.56
N VAL A 116 10.04 -10.13 -10.30
CA VAL A 116 9.35 -9.29 -9.30
C VAL A 116 7.90 -9.05 -9.72
N GLU A 117 7.67 -8.71 -10.99
CA GLU A 117 6.32 -8.54 -11.51
C GLU A 117 5.52 -9.84 -11.48
N TYR A 118 6.15 -10.95 -11.82
CA TYR A 118 5.53 -12.27 -11.78
C TYR A 118 5.05 -12.60 -10.36
N GLU A 119 5.92 -12.42 -9.38
CA GLU A 119 5.57 -12.69 -7.98
C GLU A 119 4.43 -11.79 -7.51
N LEU A 120 4.46 -10.51 -7.87
CA LEU A 120 3.37 -9.58 -7.54
C LEU A 120 2.04 -10.07 -8.12
N VAL A 121 2.00 -10.42 -9.41
CA VAL A 121 0.78 -10.90 -10.06
C VAL A 121 0.26 -12.16 -9.37
N VAL A 122 1.12 -13.13 -9.13
CA VAL A 122 0.73 -14.40 -8.48
C VAL A 122 0.15 -14.14 -7.09
N ASP A 123 0.78 -13.24 -6.33
CA ASP A 123 0.37 -12.97 -4.94
C ASP A 123 -0.97 -12.24 -4.86
N VAL A 124 -1.27 -11.32 -5.79
CA VAL A 124 -2.45 -10.47 -5.68
C VAL A 124 -3.63 -10.92 -6.55
N LEU A 125 -3.43 -11.82 -7.51
CA LEU A 125 -4.47 -12.21 -8.48
C LEU A 125 -5.75 -12.67 -7.80
N VAL A 126 -5.67 -13.65 -6.92
CA VAL A 126 -6.85 -14.19 -6.24
C VAL A 126 -7.46 -13.18 -5.26
N PRO A 127 -6.68 -12.54 -4.36
CA PRO A 127 -7.23 -11.49 -3.51
C PRO A 127 -7.92 -10.36 -4.27
N TYR A 128 -7.30 -9.87 -5.34
CA TYR A 128 -7.87 -8.78 -6.14
C TYR A 128 -9.15 -9.21 -6.84
N GLN A 129 -9.20 -10.47 -7.31
CA GLN A 129 -10.40 -11.03 -7.94
C GLN A 129 -11.54 -11.11 -6.91
N GLN A 130 -11.26 -11.60 -5.72
CA GLN A 130 -12.26 -11.74 -4.65
C GLN A 130 -12.81 -10.38 -4.21
N GLU A 131 -12.00 -9.34 -4.22
CA GLU A 131 -12.40 -7.98 -3.83
C GLU A 131 -13.03 -7.19 -4.98
N GLY A 132 -13.17 -7.79 -6.16
CA GLY A 132 -13.76 -7.11 -7.32
C GLY A 132 -12.88 -6.03 -7.94
N LEU A 133 -11.56 -6.07 -7.70
CA LEU A 133 -10.62 -5.11 -8.25
C LEU A 133 -10.18 -5.46 -9.68
N LEU A 134 -10.53 -6.64 -10.16
CA LEU A 134 -10.21 -7.11 -11.50
C LEU A 134 -11.47 -7.57 -12.22
N THR A 135 -11.59 -7.24 -13.50
CA THR A 135 -12.64 -7.78 -14.34
C THR A 135 -12.33 -9.22 -14.76
N ILE A 136 -13.32 -9.94 -15.25
CA ILE A 136 -13.13 -11.31 -15.76
C ILE A 136 -12.08 -11.32 -16.89
N GLU A 137 -12.13 -10.32 -17.77
CA GLU A 137 -11.18 -10.17 -18.87
C GLU A 137 -9.76 -9.92 -18.37
N GLU A 138 -9.62 -9.11 -17.33
CA GLU A 138 -8.32 -8.83 -16.72
C GLU A 138 -7.74 -10.08 -16.06
N VAL A 139 -8.57 -10.86 -15.37
CA VAL A 139 -8.13 -12.13 -14.76
C VAL A 139 -7.65 -13.10 -15.84
N ALA A 140 -8.39 -13.22 -16.93
CA ALA A 140 -8.00 -14.10 -18.05
C ALA A 140 -6.67 -13.65 -18.66
N ALA A 141 -6.50 -12.34 -18.88
CA ALA A 141 -5.26 -11.78 -19.42
C ALA A 141 -4.06 -12.06 -18.50
N LEU A 142 -4.23 -11.88 -17.19
CA LEU A 142 -3.17 -12.12 -16.21
C LEU A 142 -2.79 -13.60 -16.14
N ASN A 143 -3.76 -14.50 -16.20
CA ASN A 143 -3.48 -15.94 -16.23
C ASN A 143 -2.69 -16.32 -17.48
N GLN A 144 -3.02 -15.72 -18.63
CA GLN A 144 -2.27 -15.96 -19.86
C GLN A 144 -0.83 -15.44 -19.74
N MET A 145 -0.64 -14.25 -19.16
CA MET A 145 0.69 -13.68 -18.94
C MET A 145 1.54 -14.54 -18.01
N ILE A 146 0.93 -15.10 -16.96
CA ILE A 146 1.58 -16.03 -16.05
C ILE A 146 2.08 -17.24 -16.81
N GLY A 147 1.21 -17.86 -17.61
CA GLY A 147 1.58 -19.03 -18.44
C GLY A 147 2.72 -18.74 -19.40
N GLU A 148 2.69 -17.58 -20.05
CA GLU A 148 3.75 -17.17 -20.98
C GLU A 148 5.08 -16.95 -20.27
N PHE A 149 5.05 -16.35 -19.08
CA PHE A 149 6.26 -16.09 -18.29
C PHE A 149 6.87 -17.40 -17.78
N GLU A 150 6.04 -18.37 -17.42
CA GLU A 150 6.49 -19.68 -16.92
C GLU A 150 6.99 -20.61 -18.02
N ALA A 151 6.67 -20.31 -19.26
CA ALA A 151 7.06 -21.14 -20.40
C ALA A 151 8.58 -21.16 -20.66
#